data_8d5051095eb6d2be11902f605459ce4d
#
_entry.id   8d5051095eb6d2be11902f605459ce4d
#
_cell.length_a   1.000
_cell.length_b   1.000
_cell.length_c   1.000
_cell.angle_alpha   90.00
_cell.angle_beta   90.00
_cell.angle_gamma   90.00
#
_symmetry.space_group_name_H-M   'P 1'
#
loop_
_entity.id
_entity.type
_entity.pdbx_description
1 polymer ?
#
loop_
_entity_poly.entity_id
_entity_poly.type
_entity_poly.pdbx_seq_one_letter_code
_entity_poly.pdbx_strand_id
1 'polypeptide(L)'
;MEMNKFWHPKMNWYGPSGIGTGRGIEGFRKWHQIPFLAAMPDRGKIVDQITYHFFGDGNYVGVTGWPNMIQTLSDGGWMGIAPSGKRITMRSLDYWRIEKGLIRENWVLVDLLDVYKQVGVDVFSRVREFNKARPGFDPETGYALK
;
A
#
# COMPACT_ATOMS: atom_id res chain seq x y z
N MET A 1 -11.71 15.87 3.77
CA MET A 1 -12.25 15.59 2.42
C MET A 1 -13.56 14.84 2.59
N GLU A 2 -14.64 15.35 2.01
CA GLU A 2 -15.95 14.70 2.05
C GLU A 2 -15.97 13.57 1.01
N MET A 3 -15.61 12.38 1.41
CA MET A 3 -15.55 11.23 0.51
C MET A 3 -16.89 10.97 -0.20
N ASN A 4 -18.00 11.21 0.48
CA ASN A 4 -19.36 10.99 -0.06
C ASN A 4 -19.65 11.74 -1.37
N LYS A 5 -18.89 12.80 -1.68
CA LYS A 5 -19.06 13.54 -2.93
C LYS A 5 -18.48 12.81 -4.14
N PHE A 6 -17.52 11.92 -3.92
CA PHE A 6 -16.77 11.29 -5.00
C PHE A 6 -16.81 9.76 -4.96
N TRP A 7 -17.12 9.18 -3.80
CA TRP A 7 -17.09 7.76 -3.57
C TRP A 7 -18.49 7.20 -3.34
N HIS A 8 -18.80 6.12 -4.02
CA HIS A 8 -20.07 5.42 -3.81
C HIS A 8 -20.12 4.84 -2.38
N PRO A 9 -21.25 4.95 -1.63
CA PRO A 9 -21.34 4.45 -0.25
C PRO A 9 -20.99 2.96 -0.11
N LYS A 10 -21.32 2.16 -1.13
CA LYS A 10 -21.02 0.73 -1.22
C LYS A 10 -19.79 0.45 -2.09
N MET A 11 -18.79 1.34 -2.08
CA MET A 11 -17.54 1.13 -2.80
C MET A 11 -16.77 -0.07 -2.25
N ASN A 12 -15.93 -0.67 -3.09
CA ASN A 12 -14.96 -1.67 -2.66
C ASN A 12 -13.55 -1.13 -2.90
N TRP A 13 -12.72 -1.27 -1.90
CA TRP A 13 -11.30 -0.98 -1.98
C TRP A 13 -10.52 -2.27 -1.86
N TYR A 14 -9.73 -2.59 -2.87
CA TYR A 14 -8.88 -3.77 -2.94
C TYR A 14 -7.44 -3.35 -2.71
N GLY A 15 -7.00 -3.43 -1.48
CA GLY A 15 -5.67 -3.02 -1.06
C GLY A 15 -4.58 -4.05 -1.29
N PRO A 16 -3.31 -3.66 -1.10
CA PRO A 16 -2.18 -4.56 -1.20
C PRO A 16 -2.25 -5.70 -0.19
N SER A 17 -1.48 -6.75 -0.46
CA SER A 17 -1.30 -7.85 0.47
C SER A 17 -0.88 -7.34 1.87
N GLY A 18 -1.49 -7.89 2.90
CA GLY A 18 -1.30 -7.48 4.30
C GLY A 18 -2.30 -6.43 4.80
N ILE A 19 -2.96 -5.66 3.91
CA ILE A 19 -4.06 -4.74 4.27
C ILE A 19 -5.41 -5.39 3.97
N GLY A 20 -5.57 -5.93 2.75
CA GLY A 20 -6.80 -6.61 2.34
C GLY A 20 -7.86 -5.68 1.75
N THR A 21 -9.11 -6.07 1.84
CA THR A 21 -10.24 -5.39 1.21
C THR A 21 -11.07 -4.58 2.21
N GLY A 22 -11.30 -3.30 1.90
CA GLY A 22 -12.26 -2.45 2.60
C GLY A 22 -13.59 -2.37 1.86
N ARG A 23 -14.69 -2.64 2.55
CA ARG A 23 -16.05 -2.51 1.99
C ARG A 23 -16.71 -1.23 2.50
N GLY A 24 -17.23 -0.43 1.57
CA GLY A 24 -17.79 0.87 1.85
C GLY A 24 -16.74 1.88 2.33
N ILE A 25 -17.16 3.13 2.45
CA ILE A 25 -16.30 4.22 2.92
C ILE A 25 -15.78 3.95 4.34
N GLU A 26 -16.64 3.42 5.21
CA GLU A 26 -16.27 3.11 6.60
C GLU A 26 -15.19 2.02 6.66
N GLY A 27 -15.37 0.91 5.94
CA GLY A 27 -14.38 -0.16 5.89
C GLY A 27 -13.04 0.29 5.32
N PHE A 28 -13.04 1.06 4.23
CA PHE A 28 -11.84 1.67 3.68
C PHE A 28 -11.12 2.55 4.71
N ARG A 29 -11.87 3.44 5.39
CA ARG A 29 -11.29 4.34 6.39
C ARG A 29 -10.70 3.59 7.58
N LYS A 30 -11.45 2.64 8.13
CA LYS A 30 -11.07 1.91 9.34
C LYS A 30 -9.85 1.02 9.13
N TRP A 31 -9.81 0.29 8.02
CA TRP A 31 -8.78 -0.71 7.79
C TRP A 31 -7.55 -0.18 7.04
N HIS A 32 -7.68 0.93 6.32
CA HIS A 32 -6.58 1.50 5.56
C HIS A 32 -6.31 2.96 5.87
N GLN A 33 -7.25 3.86 5.58
CA GLN A 33 -6.96 5.30 5.58
C GLN A 33 -6.50 5.82 6.94
N ILE A 34 -7.22 5.48 8.00
CA ILE A 34 -6.92 5.97 9.36
C ILE A 34 -5.56 5.44 9.85
N PRO A 35 -5.29 4.12 9.85
CA PRO A 35 -3.98 3.62 10.29
C PRO A 35 -2.83 4.10 9.41
N PHE A 36 -3.04 4.25 8.10
CA PHE A 36 -2.03 4.77 7.18
C PHE A 36 -1.65 6.22 7.49
N LEU A 37 -2.64 7.09 7.67
CA LEU A 37 -2.41 8.51 7.98
C LEU A 37 -1.91 8.73 9.42
N ALA A 38 -2.29 7.86 10.35
CA ALA A 38 -1.75 7.90 11.71
C ALA A 38 -0.25 7.56 11.72
N ALA A 39 0.16 6.54 10.96
CA ALA A 39 1.56 6.15 10.85
C ALA A 39 2.42 7.14 10.06
N MET A 40 1.81 7.88 9.15
CA MET A 40 2.49 8.82 8.23
C MET A 40 1.73 10.15 8.14
N PRO A 41 1.77 10.97 9.21
CA PRO A 41 0.95 12.19 9.33
C PRO A 41 1.36 13.33 8.39
N ASP A 42 2.53 13.22 7.79
CA ASP A 42 3.01 14.15 6.76
C ASP A 42 2.65 13.72 5.33
N ARG A 43 1.83 12.68 5.16
CA ARG A 43 1.35 12.23 3.85
C ARG A 43 0.69 13.37 3.08
N GLY A 44 1.20 13.62 1.86
CA GLY A 44 0.71 14.68 0.98
C GLY A 44 1.27 16.08 1.25
N LYS A 45 2.20 16.25 2.20
CA LYS A 45 2.89 17.53 2.42
C LYS A 45 4.07 17.74 1.46
N ILE A 46 4.66 16.67 0.94
CA ILE A 46 5.78 16.74 0.00
C ILE A 46 5.23 16.36 -1.37
N VAL A 47 5.10 17.36 -2.24
CA VAL A 47 4.46 17.18 -3.57
C VAL A 47 5.38 17.55 -4.74
N ASP A 48 6.44 18.30 -4.49
CA ASP A 48 7.40 18.79 -5.48
C ASP A 48 8.40 17.73 -5.97
N GLN A 49 8.48 16.60 -5.25
CA GLN A 49 9.42 15.50 -5.51
C GLN A 49 8.70 14.20 -5.91
N ILE A 50 7.43 14.29 -6.23
CA ILE A 50 6.63 13.13 -6.65
C ILE A 50 6.18 13.29 -8.09
N THR A 51 5.91 12.13 -8.72
CA THR A 51 5.45 12.07 -10.11
C THR A 51 4.10 11.39 -10.16
N TYR A 52 3.18 11.96 -10.93
CA TYR A 52 1.91 11.33 -11.24
C TYR A 52 1.75 11.16 -12.73
N HIS A 53 1.42 9.94 -13.14
CA HIS A 53 1.00 9.60 -14.49
C HIS A 53 -0.45 9.16 -14.43
N PHE A 54 -1.34 9.97 -14.98
CA PHE A 54 -2.76 9.66 -15.08
C PHE A 54 -3.09 9.14 -16.47
N PHE A 55 -3.96 8.14 -16.51
CA PHE A 55 -4.50 7.61 -17.75
C PHE A 55 -5.94 7.16 -17.53
N GLY A 56 -6.75 7.16 -18.58
CA GLY A 56 -8.15 6.77 -18.49
C GLY A 56 -8.61 6.08 -19.77
N ASP A 57 -9.53 5.14 -19.60
CA ASP A 57 -10.23 4.47 -20.67
C ASP A 57 -11.65 4.12 -20.23
N GLY A 58 -12.65 4.68 -20.94
CA GLY A 58 -14.05 4.53 -20.59
C GLY A 58 -14.34 4.95 -19.15
N ASN A 59 -14.81 4.01 -18.35
CA ASN A 59 -15.14 4.23 -16.94
C ASN A 59 -13.97 3.95 -15.98
N TYR A 60 -12.79 3.71 -16.49
CA TYR A 60 -11.60 3.41 -15.69
C TYR A 60 -10.60 4.54 -15.72
N VAL A 61 -10.01 4.79 -14.56
CA VAL A 61 -8.93 5.76 -14.39
C VAL A 61 -7.80 5.06 -13.65
N GLY A 62 -6.58 5.26 -14.11
CA GLY A 62 -5.38 4.78 -13.44
C GLY A 62 -4.44 5.92 -13.08
N VAL A 63 -3.70 5.75 -11.99
CA VAL A 63 -2.60 6.63 -11.62
C VAL A 63 -1.42 5.82 -11.10
N THR A 64 -0.23 6.21 -11.50
CA THR A 64 1.02 5.67 -10.97
C THR A 64 2.06 6.77 -10.83
N GLY A 65 3.18 6.45 -10.19
CA GLY A 65 4.32 7.35 -10.06
C GLY A 65 5.49 6.71 -9.30
N TRP A 66 6.70 7.16 -9.60
CA TRP A 66 7.94 6.58 -9.08
C TRP A 66 8.91 7.67 -8.62
N PRO A 67 8.77 8.13 -7.35
CA PRO A 67 7.70 7.85 -6.40
C PRO A 67 6.45 8.71 -6.67
N ASN A 68 5.30 8.25 -6.20
CA ASN A 68 4.09 9.08 -6.15
C ASN A 68 3.66 9.43 -4.72
N MET A 69 4.41 8.97 -3.73
CA MET A 69 4.22 9.34 -2.34
C MET A 69 5.58 9.47 -1.63
N ILE A 70 5.71 10.50 -0.80
CA ILE A 70 6.84 10.71 0.10
C ILE A 70 6.28 11.08 1.46
N GLN A 71 6.68 10.36 2.50
CA GLN A 71 6.23 10.58 3.88
C GLN A 71 7.21 9.98 4.88
N THR A 72 7.03 10.33 6.15
CA THR A 72 7.83 9.84 7.27
C THR A 72 7.08 8.76 8.02
N LEU A 73 7.70 7.59 8.19
CA LEU A 73 7.15 6.51 9.00
C LEU A 73 7.39 6.82 10.48
N SER A 74 6.37 7.31 11.14
CA SER A 74 6.37 7.78 12.53
C SER A 74 5.24 7.16 13.34
N ASP A 75 5.01 7.66 14.54
CA ASP A 75 3.95 7.26 15.47
C ASP A 75 3.85 5.74 15.67
N GLY A 76 2.71 5.12 15.58
CA GLY A 76 2.51 3.70 15.86
C GLY A 76 3.17 2.70 14.88
N GLY A 77 3.85 3.18 13.85
CA GLY A 77 4.36 2.32 12.77
C GLY A 77 3.25 1.86 11.83
N TRP A 78 3.58 1.00 10.87
CA TRP A 78 2.64 0.57 9.84
C TRP A 78 2.91 -0.86 9.38
N MET A 79 1.88 -1.69 9.28
CA MET A 79 1.95 -3.07 8.78
C MET A 79 3.03 -3.93 9.48
N GLY A 80 3.16 -3.82 10.80
CA GLY A 80 4.19 -4.52 11.56
C GLY A 80 5.59 -3.92 11.45
N ILE A 81 5.77 -2.84 10.70
CA ILE A 81 7.01 -2.07 10.68
C ILE A 81 6.96 -1.06 11.82
N ALA A 82 7.95 -1.14 12.72
CA ALA A 82 8.08 -0.19 13.83
C ALA A 82 8.30 1.25 13.32
N PRO A 83 7.89 2.27 14.07
CA PRO A 83 8.16 3.66 13.72
C PRO A 83 9.67 3.90 13.67
N SER A 84 10.17 4.23 12.51
CA SER A 84 11.61 4.39 12.28
C SER A 84 12.04 5.86 12.26
N GLY A 85 11.10 6.79 12.18
CA GLY A 85 11.35 8.20 11.90
C GLY A 85 11.98 8.46 10.53
N LYS A 86 12.10 7.42 9.69
CA LYS A 86 12.66 7.54 8.36
C LYS A 86 11.67 8.14 7.38
N ARG A 87 12.15 9.05 6.57
CA ARG A 87 11.48 9.47 5.35
C ARG A 87 11.57 8.35 4.34
N ILE A 88 10.43 7.92 3.83
CA ILE A 88 10.30 6.85 2.84
C ILE A 88 9.59 7.35 1.60
N THR A 89 9.89 6.73 0.48
CA THR A 89 9.18 6.90 -0.78
C THR A 89 8.31 5.68 -1.05
N MET A 90 7.19 5.89 -1.70
CA MET A 90 6.34 4.78 -2.17
C MET A 90 6.07 4.91 -3.67
N ARG A 91 6.03 3.77 -4.31
CA ARG A 91 5.57 3.57 -5.68
C ARG A 91 4.25 2.85 -5.61
N SER A 92 3.23 3.41 -6.22
CA SER A 92 1.91 2.76 -6.26
C SER A 92 1.32 2.80 -7.66
N LEU A 93 0.36 1.93 -7.86
CA LEU A 93 -0.56 1.94 -8.98
C LEU A 93 -1.96 1.84 -8.40
N ASP A 94 -2.78 2.80 -8.72
CA ASP A 94 -4.20 2.83 -8.35
C ASP A 94 -5.04 2.77 -9.62
N TYR A 95 -6.07 1.91 -9.60
CA TYR A 95 -7.14 1.88 -10.59
C TYR A 95 -8.47 2.18 -9.93
N TRP A 96 -9.26 3.01 -10.57
CA TRP A 96 -10.63 3.29 -10.15
C TRP A 96 -11.60 2.94 -11.28
N ARG A 97 -12.71 2.32 -10.93
CA ARG A 97 -13.88 2.22 -11.79
C ARG A 97 -14.95 3.22 -11.33
N ILE A 98 -15.40 4.00 -12.28
CA ILE A 98 -16.45 5.03 -12.07
C ILE A 98 -17.80 4.45 -12.49
N GLU A 99 -18.80 4.66 -11.65
CA GLU A 99 -20.18 4.29 -11.93
C GLU A 99 -21.11 5.46 -11.57
N LYS A 100 -21.83 5.97 -12.55
CA LYS A 100 -22.75 7.12 -12.36
C LYS A 100 -22.08 8.31 -11.68
N GLY A 101 -20.85 8.63 -12.06
CA GLY A 101 -20.08 9.76 -11.53
C GLY A 101 -19.42 9.53 -10.17
N LEU A 102 -19.50 8.34 -9.59
CA LEU A 102 -18.90 8.00 -8.31
C LEU A 102 -17.90 6.86 -8.45
N ILE A 103 -16.82 6.90 -7.67
CA ILE A 103 -15.85 5.82 -7.58
C ILE A 103 -16.52 4.61 -6.90
N ARG A 104 -16.64 3.53 -7.64
CA ARG A 104 -17.31 2.31 -7.19
C ARG A 104 -16.33 1.24 -6.71
N GLU A 105 -15.16 1.16 -7.35
CA GLU A 105 -14.10 0.23 -7.03
C GLU A 105 -12.75 0.92 -7.16
N ASN A 106 -11.81 0.53 -6.29
CA ASN A 106 -10.43 0.96 -6.34
C ASN A 106 -9.52 -0.23 -6.06
N TRP A 107 -8.64 -0.54 -7.01
CA TRP A 107 -7.58 -1.53 -6.86
C TRP A 107 -6.27 -0.81 -6.64
N VAL A 108 -5.51 -1.25 -5.64
CA VAL A 108 -4.28 -0.58 -5.22
C VAL A 108 -3.13 -1.57 -5.13
N LEU A 109 -2.04 -1.25 -5.81
CA LEU A 109 -0.75 -1.88 -5.66
C LEU A 109 0.22 -0.88 -5.04
N VAL A 110 1.00 -1.34 -4.07
CA VAL A 110 2.12 -0.58 -3.49
C VAL A 110 3.35 -1.47 -3.50
N ASP A 111 4.48 -0.94 -3.90
CA ASP A 111 5.77 -1.65 -3.82
C ASP A 111 6.24 -1.72 -2.36
N LEU A 112 5.66 -2.68 -1.64
CA LEU A 112 5.98 -2.91 -0.22
C LEU A 112 7.38 -3.46 -0.02
N LEU A 113 7.92 -4.20 -0.99
CA LEU A 113 9.29 -4.71 -0.91
C LEU A 113 10.31 -3.57 -0.88
N ASP A 114 10.07 -2.53 -1.69
CA ASP A 114 10.90 -1.33 -1.68
C ASP A 114 10.76 -0.56 -0.34
N VAL A 115 9.55 -0.44 0.21
CA VAL A 115 9.32 0.16 1.53
C VAL A 115 10.08 -0.60 2.62
N TYR A 116 9.98 -1.92 2.66
CA TYR A 116 10.71 -2.73 3.63
C TYR A 116 12.23 -2.55 3.51
N LYS A 117 12.75 -2.55 2.29
CA LYS A 117 14.17 -2.29 2.02
C LYS A 117 14.63 -0.94 2.56
N GLN A 118 13.85 0.13 2.34
CA GLN A 118 14.18 1.48 2.82
C GLN A 118 14.29 1.55 4.35
N VAL A 119 13.52 0.77 5.08
CA VAL A 119 13.59 0.69 6.55
C VAL A 119 14.54 -0.39 7.08
N GLY A 120 15.29 -1.05 6.19
CA GLY A 120 16.34 -2.01 6.55
C GLY A 120 15.83 -3.44 6.81
N VAL A 121 14.67 -3.81 6.26
CA VAL A 121 14.12 -5.16 6.36
C VAL A 121 14.34 -5.93 5.05
N ASP A 122 15.17 -6.96 5.09
CA ASP A 122 15.32 -7.92 3.99
C ASP A 122 14.23 -9.00 4.09
N VAL A 123 13.15 -8.78 3.36
CA VAL A 123 11.99 -9.68 3.35
C VAL A 123 12.37 -11.07 2.82
N PHE A 124 13.21 -11.15 1.79
CA PHE A 124 13.59 -12.44 1.21
C PHE A 124 14.48 -13.27 2.16
N SER A 125 15.40 -12.63 2.87
CA SER A 125 16.15 -13.32 3.92
C SER A 125 15.23 -13.85 5.01
N ARG A 126 14.24 -13.05 5.45
CA ARG A 126 13.26 -13.51 6.44
C ARG A 126 12.42 -14.68 5.95
N VAL A 127 12.00 -14.67 4.67
CA VAL A 127 11.28 -15.81 4.07
C VAL A 127 12.17 -17.06 4.06
N ARG A 128 13.45 -16.95 3.70
CA ARG A 128 14.39 -18.09 3.74
C ARG A 128 14.54 -18.64 5.15
N GLU A 129 14.75 -17.79 6.15
CA GLU A 129 14.81 -18.24 7.55
C GLU A 129 13.54 -18.97 7.99
N PHE A 130 12.38 -18.44 7.59
CA PHE A 130 11.11 -19.08 7.90
C PHE A 130 10.96 -20.46 7.24
N ASN A 131 11.48 -20.59 6.02
CA ASN A 131 11.41 -21.85 5.27
C ASN A 131 12.31 -22.96 5.83
N LYS A 132 13.41 -22.64 6.50
CA LYS A 132 14.32 -23.63 7.11
C LYS A 132 13.60 -24.63 8.03
N ALA A 133 12.53 -24.20 8.69
CA ALA A 133 11.71 -25.04 9.56
C ALA A 133 10.59 -25.80 8.84
N ARG A 134 10.46 -25.68 7.52
CA ARG A 134 9.34 -26.24 6.75
C ARG A 134 9.74 -27.48 5.97
N PRO A 135 8.88 -28.53 5.90
CA PRO A 135 9.09 -29.65 4.99
C PRO A 135 9.23 -29.19 3.53
N GLY A 136 10.14 -29.81 2.79
CA GLY A 136 10.39 -29.49 1.38
C GLY A 136 11.37 -28.34 1.15
N PHE A 137 11.96 -27.82 2.23
CA PHE A 137 13.01 -26.80 2.15
C PHE A 137 14.30 -27.29 2.83
N ASP A 138 15.41 -26.78 2.30
CA ASP A 138 16.73 -27.04 2.87
C ASP A 138 16.85 -26.33 4.23
N PRO A 139 17.20 -27.05 5.33
CA PRO A 139 17.26 -26.48 6.67
C PRO A 139 18.41 -25.49 6.89
N GLU A 140 19.43 -25.49 6.03
CA GLU A 140 20.55 -24.55 6.13
C GLU A 140 20.31 -23.27 5.32
N THR A 141 19.78 -23.42 4.12
CA THR A 141 19.64 -22.30 3.17
C THR A 141 18.23 -21.73 3.07
N GLY A 142 17.19 -22.51 3.40
CA GLY A 142 15.78 -22.13 3.24
C GLY A 142 15.30 -22.10 1.78
N TYR A 143 16.07 -22.63 0.84
CA TYR A 143 15.61 -22.82 -0.53
C TYR A 143 14.84 -24.14 -0.68
N ALA A 144 13.92 -24.18 -1.64
CA ALA A 144 13.18 -25.41 -1.93
C ALA A 144 14.13 -26.54 -2.33
N LEU A 145 13.90 -27.72 -1.78
CA LEU A 145 14.59 -28.94 -2.21
C LEU A 145 14.11 -29.29 -3.63
N LYS A 146 15.05 -29.75 -4.48
CA LYS A 146 14.75 -30.18 -5.85
C LYS A 146 14.11 -31.55 -5.87
#